data_251e6178736167fb2888d6b1676c7d01
#
_entry.id   251e6178736167fb2888d6b1676c7d01
#
_cell.length_a   1.000
_cell.length_b   1.000
_cell.length_c   1.000
_cell.angle_alpha   90.00
_cell.angle_beta   90.00
_cell.angle_gamma   90.00
#
_symmetry.space_group_name_H-M   'P 1'
#
loop_
_entity.id
_entity.type
_entity.pdbx_description
1 polymer ?
#
loop_
_entity_poly.entity_id
_entity_poly.type
_entity_poly.pdbx_seq_one_letter_code
_entity_poly.pdbx_strand_id
1 'polypeptide(L)'
;MTRLEWPRAILHLDMDAFFVNVHILEHPEDEGLPLAVGGRPGQRGVIASASYEARAKGVRSAMASSKALKLCPNLKLVSSNRPMIRSCSAKVMEILARYGTLEKMSVDEAFVDLSLQKNPEALVKTILKRIKSETNLPSSAGLATSKLVAKIASDFDKPEGFTVVKPGLESKFLAPLEIKKIYGIGPKTASRLNSIGIERCSDIVAIDIQKLLPIFGQYSVNLKNKAKGIDNRQVDPSPWIAKQQGTETTFESDIKEAKE
;
A
#
# COMPACT_ATOMS: atom_id res chain seq x y z
N MET A 1 36.03 12.53 1.98
CA MET A 1 34.81 11.69 2.23
C MET A 1 33.81 12.00 1.12
N THR A 2 33.61 11.10 0.18
CA THR A 2 32.58 11.22 -0.85
C THR A 2 31.23 11.22 -0.17
N ARG A 3 30.49 12.33 -0.28
CA ARG A 3 29.13 12.45 0.22
C ARG A 3 28.32 11.32 -0.41
N LEU A 4 27.69 10.45 0.37
CA LEU A 4 26.76 9.45 -0.15
C LEU A 4 25.70 10.20 -0.94
N GLU A 5 25.42 9.79 -2.17
CA GLU A 5 24.38 10.38 -3.02
C GLU A 5 23.01 10.33 -2.34
N TRP A 6 22.81 9.33 -1.44
CA TRP A 6 21.64 9.09 -0.63
C TRP A 6 21.97 9.23 0.87
N PRO A 7 21.67 10.37 1.51
CA PRO A 7 21.85 10.51 2.97
C PRO A 7 20.93 9.55 3.75
N ARG A 8 19.83 9.17 3.13
CA ARG A 8 18.87 8.16 3.58
C ARG A 8 18.22 7.52 2.36
N ALA A 9 18.12 6.20 2.33
CA ALA A 9 17.51 5.45 1.22
C ALA A 9 16.53 4.41 1.79
N ILE A 10 15.24 4.67 1.68
CA ILE A 10 14.18 3.79 2.15
C ILE A 10 13.46 3.19 0.95
N LEU A 11 13.51 1.87 0.87
CA LEU A 11 12.69 1.08 -0.04
C LEU A 11 11.35 0.78 0.61
N HIS A 12 10.26 1.00 -0.12
CA HIS A 12 8.97 0.36 0.14
C HIS A 12 8.68 -0.64 -0.97
N LEU A 13 8.45 -1.89 -0.59
CA LEU A 13 8.01 -2.95 -1.49
C LEU A 13 6.54 -3.26 -1.22
N ASP A 14 5.78 -3.49 -2.30
CA ASP A 14 4.37 -3.87 -2.26
C ASP A 14 4.12 -4.94 -3.33
N MET A 15 3.56 -6.09 -2.93
CA MET A 15 3.25 -7.19 -3.85
C MET A 15 1.97 -6.87 -4.62
N ASP A 16 2.04 -6.85 -5.94
CA ASP A 16 0.93 -6.48 -6.81
C ASP A 16 -0.20 -7.52 -6.75
N ALA A 17 -1.43 -7.07 -6.46
CA ALA A 17 -2.62 -7.90 -6.34
C ALA A 17 -2.34 -9.24 -5.61
N PHE A 18 -1.64 -9.19 -4.48
CA PHE A 18 -0.93 -10.31 -3.86
C PHE A 18 -1.75 -11.59 -3.77
N PHE A 19 -2.95 -11.54 -3.16
CA PHE A 19 -3.75 -12.76 -2.98
C PHE A 19 -4.24 -13.36 -4.30
N VAL A 20 -4.49 -12.51 -5.30
CA VAL A 20 -4.82 -12.96 -6.66
C VAL A 20 -3.63 -13.66 -7.29
N ASN A 21 -2.44 -13.06 -7.24
CA ASN A 21 -1.25 -13.66 -7.83
C ASN A 21 -0.80 -14.93 -7.11
N VAL A 22 -1.03 -15.05 -5.78
CA VAL A 22 -0.83 -16.31 -5.06
C VAL A 22 -1.81 -17.39 -5.53
N HIS A 23 -3.08 -17.03 -5.82
CA HIS A 23 -4.03 -17.97 -6.41
C HIS A 23 -3.59 -18.43 -7.81
N ILE A 24 -3.11 -17.50 -8.65
CA ILE A 24 -2.65 -17.80 -10.02
C ILE A 24 -1.43 -18.75 -10.02
N LEU A 25 -0.58 -18.74 -8.98
CA LEU A 25 0.51 -19.73 -8.87
C LEU A 25 0.00 -21.18 -8.81
N GLU A 26 -1.18 -21.41 -8.22
CA GLU A 26 -1.83 -22.72 -8.12
C GLU A 26 -2.80 -22.98 -9.29
N HIS A 27 -3.30 -21.91 -9.93
CA HIS A 27 -4.31 -21.91 -10.98
C HIS A 27 -3.89 -21.00 -12.16
N PRO A 28 -2.84 -21.40 -12.93
CA PRO A 28 -2.34 -20.55 -14.04
C PRO A 28 -3.38 -20.29 -15.13
N GLU A 29 -4.39 -21.15 -15.26
CA GLU A 29 -5.52 -20.98 -16.18
C GLU A 29 -6.38 -19.74 -15.90
N ASP A 30 -6.22 -19.14 -14.71
CA ASP A 30 -6.96 -17.95 -14.29
C ASP A 30 -6.23 -16.64 -14.58
N GLU A 31 -5.01 -16.71 -15.13
CA GLU A 31 -4.24 -15.52 -15.51
C GLU A 31 -4.98 -14.69 -16.56
N GLY A 32 -4.99 -13.37 -16.38
CA GLY A 32 -5.67 -12.44 -17.28
C GLY A 32 -7.19 -12.36 -17.13
N LEU A 33 -7.80 -13.17 -16.26
CA LEU A 33 -9.23 -13.11 -16.01
C LEU A 33 -9.58 -12.02 -14.98
N PRO A 34 -10.80 -11.44 -15.07
CA PRO A 34 -11.36 -10.67 -13.97
C PRO A 34 -11.56 -11.58 -12.74
N LEU A 35 -10.60 -11.54 -11.81
CA LEU A 35 -10.53 -12.42 -10.65
C LEU A 35 -10.52 -11.60 -9.36
N ALA A 36 -11.19 -12.09 -8.33
CA ALA A 36 -11.08 -11.53 -6.99
C ALA A 36 -11.05 -12.63 -5.92
N VAL A 37 -10.22 -12.42 -4.92
CA VAL A 37 -10.17 -13.23 -3.71
C VAL A 37 -11.07 -12.60 -2.67
N GLY A 38 -12.02 -13.36 -2.12
CA GLY A 38 -12.98 -12.80 -1.15
C GLY A 38 -14.03 -13.80 -0.70
N GLY A 39 -15.18 -13.28 -0.27
CA GLY A 39 -16.33 -14.09 0.11
C GLY A 39 -16.89 -14.88 -1.07
N ARG A 40 -17.41 -16.07 -0.79
CA ARG A 40 -18.00 -16.95 -1.82
C ARG A 40 -19.20 -16.29 -2.51
N PRO A 41 -19.47 -16.61 -3.81
CA PRO A 41 -20.70 -16.20 -4.46
C PRO A 41 -21.94 -16.59 -3.64
N GLY A 42 -22.91 -15.68 -3.55
CA GLY A 42 -24.15 -15.91 -2.79
C GLY A 42 -24.03 -15.75 -1.27
N GLN A 43 -22.82 -15.58 -0.73
CA GLN A 43 -22.59 -15.28 0.69
C GLN A 43 -22.28 -13.79 0.92
N ARG A 44 -22.55 -13.34 2.15
CA ARG A 44 -22.14 -12.01 2.60
C ARG A 44 -20.63 -12.02 2.83
N GLY A 45 -19.93 -11.06 2.24
CA GLY A 45 -18.49 -10.98 2.35
C GLY A 45 -17.94 -9.78 1.59
N VAL A 46 -16.64 -9.56 1.71
CA VAL A 46 -15.92 -8.48 1.04
C VAL A 46 -14.80 -9.01 0.18
N ILE A 47 -14.42 -8.23 -0.83
CA ILE A 47 -13.24 -8.48 -1.66
C ILE A 47 -11.99 -8.19 -0.83
N ALA A 48 -11.10 -9.16 -0.70
CA ALA A 48 -9.80 -9.00 -0.07
C ALA A 48 -8.76 -8.47 -1.07
N SER A 49 -8.72 -9.02 -2.29
CA SER A 49 -7.84 -8.60 -3.38
C SER A 49 -8.55 -8.77 -4.72
N ALA A 50 -8.20 -7.95 -5.71
CA ALA A 50 -8.76 -8.01 -7.06
C ALA A 50 -7.67 -7.90 -8.11
N SER A 51 -7.79 -8.66 -9.22
CA SER A 51 -6.91 -8.59 -10.37
C SER A 51 -6.99 -7.21 -11.05
N TYR A 52 -6.02 -6.86 -11.86
CA TYR A 52 -6.04 -5.58 -12.58
C TYR A 52 -7.19 -5.52 -13.59
N GLU A 53 -7.57 -6.63 -14.20
CA GLU A 53 -8.74 -6.77 -15.09
C GLU A 53 -10.04 -6.48 -14.32
N ALA A 54 -10.18 -7.00 -13.11
CA ALA A 54 -11.32 -6.69 -12.24
C ALA A 54 -11.29 -5.23 -11.75
N ARG A 55 -10.10 -4.70 -11.41
CA ARG A 55 -9.93 -3.29 -11.03
C ARG A 55 -10.30 -2.33 -12.16
N ALA A 56 -10.04 -2.68 -13.42
CA ALA A 56 -10.45 -1.91 -14.59
C ALA A 56 -11.98 -1.81 -14.72
N LYS A 57 -12.73 -2.80 -14.21
CA LYS A 57 -14.20 -2.79 -14.11
C LYS A 57 -14.73 -2.11 -12.85
N GLY A 58 -13.86 -1.51 -12.03
CA GLY A 58 -14.25 -0.79 -10.82
C GLY A 58 -14.28 -1.63 -9.54
N VAL A 59 -13.92 -2.92 -9.60
CA VAL A 59 -13.80 -3.78 -8.40
C VAL A 59 -12.64 -3.30 -7.53
N ARG A 60 -12.82 -3.24 -6.20
CA ARG A 60 -11.80 -2.79 -5.23
C ARG A 60 -11.83 -3.66 -3.97
N SER A 61 -10.70 -3.71 -3.28
CA SER A 61 -10.61 -4.30 -1.93
C SER A 61 -11.58 -3.60 -0.98
N ALA A 62 -12.06 -4.32 0.03
CA ALA A 62 -13.11 -3.93 0.98
C ALA A 62 -14.51 -3.70 0.37
N MET A 63 -14.69 -3.88 -0.94
CA MET A 63 -16.01 -3.82 -1.58
C MET A 63 -16.82 -5.08 -1.24
N ALA A 64 -18.13 -4.92 -0.98
CA ALA A 64 -19.02 -6.06 -0.85
C ALA A 64 -19.01 -6.94 -2.11
N SER A 65 -18.91 -8.26 -1.95
CA SER A 65 -18.85 -9.22 -3.08
C SER A 65 -20.06 -9.09 -4.03
N SER A 66 -21.25 -8.83 -3.48
CA SER A 66 -22.46 -8.59 -4.26
C SER A 66 -22.37 -7.33 -5.14
N LYS A 67 -21.74 -6.26 -4.65
CA LYS A 67 -21.49 -5.04 -5.44
C LYS A 67 -20.43 -5.30 -6.51
N ALA A 68 -19.37 -6.05 -6.19
CA ALA A 68 -18.33 -6.39 -7.15
C ALA A 68 -18.89 -7.19 -8.34
N LEU A 69 -19.76 -8.18 -8.09
CA LEU A 69 -20.44 -8.96 -9.13
C LEU A 69 -21.38 -8.11 -10.00
N LYS A 70 -22.02 -7.07 -9.43
CA LYS A 70 -22.84 -6.13 -10.23
C LYS A 70 -21.97 -5.28 -11.16
N LEU A 71 -20.77 -4.88 -10.73
CA LEU A 71 -19.84 -4.09 -11.55
C LEU A 71 -19.12 -4.95 -12.62
N CYS A 72 -18.87 -6.21 -12.32
CA CYS A 72 -18.18 -7.15 -13.18
C CYS A 72 -18.93 -8.50 -13.16
N PRO A 73 -19.96 -8.69 -14.01
CA PRO A 73 -20.80 -9.90 -14.01
C PRO A 73 -20.02 -11.19 -14.27
N ASN A 74 -18.91 -11.12 -15.00
CA ASN A 74 -18.02 -12.25 -15.29
C ASN A 74 -16.86 -12.38 -14.27
N LEU A 75 -16.97 -11.73 -13.10
CA LEU A 75 -15.96 -11.81 -12.06
C LEU A 75 -15.87 -13.23 -11.48
N LYS A 76 -14.70 -13.86 -11.57
CA LYS A 76 -14.42 -15.11 -10.86
C LYS A 76 -14.08 -14.81 -9.40
N LEU A 77 -14.94 -15.25 -8.47
CA LEU A 77 -14.70 -15.14 -7.03
C LEU A 77 -14.11 -16.43 -6.51
N VAL A 78 -12.95 -16.32 -5.83
CA VAL A 78 -12.25 -17.47 -5.23
C VAL A 78 -11.98 -17.23 -3.75
N SER A 79 -11.86 -18.30 -2.98
CA SER A 79 -11.50 -18.26 -1.57
C SER A 79 -9.99 -18.08 -1.40
N SER A 80 -9.58 -17.41 -0.32
CA SER A 80 -8.16 -17.23 -0.02
C SER A 80 -7.52 -18.53 0.49
N ASN A 81 -6.38 -18.93 -0.09
CA ASN A 81 -5.49 -19.96 0.46
C ASN A 81 -4.53 -19.28 1.47
N ARG A 82 -4.99 -19.15 2.73
CA ARG A 82 -4.21 -18.47 3.78
C ARG A 82 -2.83 -19.11 4.06
N PRO A 83 -2.69 -20.46 4.11
CA PRO A 83 -1.37 -21.10 4.24
C PRO A 83 -0.41 -20.70 3.14
N MET A 84 -0.84 -20.75 1.88
CA MET A 84 -0.02 -20.37 0.72
C MET A 84 0.37 -18.89 0.75
N ILE A 85 -0.57 -18.02 1.06
CA ILE A 85 -0.33 -16.57 1.22
C ILE A 85 0.77 -16.32 2.28
N ARG A 86 0.71 -17.01 3.43
CA ARG A 86 1.71 -16.87 4.49
C ARG A 86 3.09 -17.38 4.04
N SER A 87 3.13 -18.50 3.34
CA SER A 87 4.37 -19.09 2.81
C SER A 87 5.03 -18.14 1.79
N CYS A 88 4.27 -17.62 0.82
CA CYS A 88 4.76 -16.66 -0.15
C CYS A 88 5.25 -15.36 0.50
N SER A 89 4.46 -14.83 1.46
CA SER A 89 4.86 -13.65 2.25
C SER A 89 6.19 -13.89 2.98
N ALA A 90 6.34 -15.02 3.68
CA ALA A 90 7.56 -15.34 4.42
C ALA A 90 8.79 -15.38 3.50
N LYS A 91 8.67 -15.99 2.31
CA LYS A 91 9.74 -16.05 1.32
C LYS A 91 10.15 -14.67 0.81
N VAL A 92 9.18 -13.80 0.51
CA VAL A 92 9.46 -12.41 0.10
C VAL A 92 10.17 -11.65 1.22
N MET A 93 9.68 -11.74 2.47
CA MET A 93 10.30 -11.06 3.61
C MET A 93 11.73 -11.57 3.89
N GLU A 94 11.96 -12.87 3.72
CA GLU A 94 13.32 -13.46 3.82
C GLU A 94 14.26 -12.88 2.77
N ILE A 95 13.82 -12.75 1.52
CA ILE A 95 14.61 -12.12 0.45
C ILE A 95 14.97 -10.68 0.83
N LEU A 96 13.98 -9.89 1.27
CA LEU A 96 14.18 -8.49 1.64
C LEU A 96 15.15 -8.30 2.81
N ALA A 97 15.06 -9.15 3.83
CA ALA A 97 15.90 -9.08 5.03
C ALA A 97 17.42 -9.24 4.76
N ARG A 98 17.78 -9.77 3.59
CA ARG A 98 19.21 -9.93 3.17
C ARG A 98 19.86 -8.60 2.80
N TYR A 99 19.09 -7.53 2.59
CA TYR A 99 19.60 -6.29 2.00
C TYR A 99 19.70 -5.11 2.97
N GLY A 100 18.98 -5.16 4.08
CA GLY A 100 18.97 -4.07 5.07
C GLY A 100 18.01 -4.33 6.22
N THR A 101 17.86 -3.35 7.10
CA THR A 101 16.89 -3.40 8.19
C THR A 101 15.49 -3.47 7.62
N LEU A 102 14.74 -4.52 7.96
CA LEU A 102 13.40 -4.80 7.46
C LEU A 102 12.34 -4.45 8.49
N GLU A 103 11.33 -3.68 8.07
CA GLU A 103 10.08 -3.47 8.82
C GLU A 103 8.92 -4.05 8.02
N LYS A 104 8.34 -5.13 8.52
CA LYS A 104 7.16 -5.75 7.93
C LYS A 104 5.90 -4.95 8.31
N MET A 105 5.18 -4.44 7.31
CA MET A 105 3.95 -3.68 7.51
C MET A 105 2.71 -4.54 7.47
N SER A 106 2.69 -5.52 6.55
CA SER A 106 1.58 -6.46 6.33
C SER A 106 2.11 -7.77 5.77
N VAL A 107 1.25 -8.61 5.22
CA VAL A 107 1.66 -9.85 4.52
C VAL A 107 2.28 -9.57 3.15
N ASP A 108 2.04 -8.40 2.58
CA ASP A 108 2.40 -8.02 1.20
C ASP A 108 3.22 -6.73 1.10
N GLU A 109 3.41 -6.02 2.22
CA GLU A 109 4.16 -4.75 2.24
C GLU A 109 5.28 -4.75 3.27
N ALA A 110 6.41 -4.16 2.91
CA ALA A 110 7.53 -3.95 3.83
C ALA A 110 8.36 -2.71 3.48
N PHE A 111 9.00 -2.12 4.49
CA PHE A 111 10.09 -1.17 4.31
C PHE A 111 11.44 -1.85 4.52
N VAL A 112 12.45 -1.42 3.75
CA VAL A 112 13.84 -1.81 3.94
C VAL A 112 14.71 -0.56 3.96
N ASP A 113 15.55 -0.42 4.98
CA ASP A 113 16.55 0.65 5.04
C ASP A 113 17.79 0.25 4.24
N LEU A 114 18.00 0.92 3.13
CA LEU A 114 19.14 0.73 2.22
C LEU A 114 20.18 1.86 2.35
N SER A 115 20.15 2.68 3.40
CA SER A 115 21.00 3.86 3.55
C SER A 115 22.50 3.56 3.57
N LEU A 116 22.89 2.32 3.95
CA LEU A 116 24.29 1.88 3.95
C LEU A 116 24.76 1.35 2.58
N GLN A 117 23.87 1.27 1.60
CA GLN A 117 24.17 0.73 0.28
C GLN A 117 24.74 1.82 -0.64
N LYS A 118 25.81 1.48 -1.39
CA LYS A 118 26.47 2.44 -2.31
C LYS A 118 25.58 2.87 -3.47
N ASN A 119 24.77 1.94 -4.00
CA ASN A 119 23.88 2.19 -5.13
C ASN A 119 22.50 1.57 -4.86
N PRO A 120 21.64 2.24 -4.06
CA PRO A 120 20.34 1.69 -3.68
C PRO A 120 19.41 1.51 -4.88
N GLU A 121 19.49 2.36 -5.93
CA GLU A 121 18.64 2.24 -7.12
C GLU A 121 18.91 0.94 -7.90
N ALA A 122 20.19 0.63 -8.16
CA ALA A 122 20.57 -0.61 -8.83
C ALA A 122 20.22 -1.83 -7.97
N LEU A 123 20.38 -1.71 -6.65
CA LEU A 123 20.07 -2.77 -5.71
C LEU A 123 18.57 -3.09 -5.72
N VAL A 124 17.68 -2.09 -5.72
CA VAL A 124 16.22 -2.31 -5.77
C VAL A 124 15.83 -3.06 -7.05
N LYS A 125 16.41 -2.72 -8.21
CA LYS A 125 16.20 -3.47 -9.46
C LYS A 125 16.60 -4.94 -9.32
N THR A 126 17.70 -5.21 -8.62
CA THR A 126 18.16 -6.58 -8.34
C THR A 126 17.19 -7.30 -7.40
N ILE A 127 16.70 -6.62 -6.36
CA ILE A 127 15.71 -7.16 -5.41
C ILE A 127 14.43 -7.56 -6.14
N LEU A 128 13.87 -6.66 -6.97
CA LEU A 128 12.64 -6.93 -7.74
C LEU A 128 12.79 -8.13 -8.66
N LYS A 129 13.90 -8.21 -9.42
CA LYS A 129 14.22 -9.36 -10.26
C LYS A 129 14.31 -10.66 -9.46
N ARG A 130 14.95 -10.61 -8.29
CA ARG A 130 15.09 -11.76 -7.40
C ARG A 130 13.76 -12.24 -6.85
N ILE A 131 12.92 -11.33 -6.38
CA ILE A 131 11.57 -11.68 -5.92
C ILE A 131 10.80 -12.38 -7.05
N LYS A 132 10.78 -11.80 -8.26
CA LYS A 132 10.11 -12.40 -9.40
C LYS A 132 10.65 -13.78 -9.74
N SER A 133 11.97 -13.94 -9.80
CA SER A 133 12.61 -15.22 -10.16
C SER A 133 12.44 -16.32 -9.10
N GLU A 134 12.46 -15.95 -7.80
CA GLU A 134 12.37 -16.93 -6.72
C GLU A 134 10.92 -17.24 -6.29
N THR A 135 9.95 -16.38 -6.62
CA THR A 135 8.56 -16.53 -6.16
C THR A 135 7.52 -16.56 -7.28
N ASN A 136 7.87 -16.18 -8.51
CA ASN A 136 6.98 -15.91 -9.64
C ASN A 136 5.90 -14.83 -9.35
N LEU A 137 6.05 -14.05 -8.29
CA LEU A 137 5.09 -13.02 -7.88
C LEU A 137 5.54 -11.65 -8.39
N PRO A 138 4.62 -10.83 -8.95
CA PRO A 138 4.90 -9.45 -9.31
C PRO A 138 4.93 -8.56 -8.07
N SER A 139 5.77 -7.53 -8.11
CA SER A 139 5.88 -6.55 -7.04
C SER A 139 6.26 -5.18 -7.58
N SER A 140 5.80 -4.13 -6.91
CA SER A 140 6.14 -2.75 -7.19
C SER A 140 6.95 -2.14 -6.05
N ALA A 141 7.80 -1.18 -6.37
CA ALA A 141 8.71 -0.59 -5.41
C ALA A 141 8.76 0.94 -5.49
N GLY A 142 8.95 1.58 -4.35
CA GLY A 142 9.29 2.99 -4.25
C GLY A 142 10.57 3.18 -3.45
N LEU A 143 11.50 3.98 -3.96
CA LEU A 143 12.73 4.36 -3.28
C LEU A 143 12.73 5.86 -3.03
N ALA A 144 12.87 6.28 -1.78
CA ALA A 144 12.89 7.68 -1.37
C ALA A 144 13.71 7.89 -0.09
N THR A 145 13.81 9.12 0.39
CA THR A 145 14.49 9.45 1.65
C THR A 145 13.63 9.23 2.88
N SER A 146 12.33 8.93 2.73
CA SER A 146 11.41 8.72 3.86
C SER A 146 10.42 7.60 3.58
N LYS A 147 9.92 6.97 4.66
CA LYS A 147 8.90 5.92 4.58
C LYS A 147 7.63 6.41 3.88
N LEU A 148 7.20 7.62 4.19
CA LEU A 148 6.01 8.23 3.57
C LEU A 148 6.14 8.32 2.06
N VAL A 149 7.24 8.89 1.57
CA VAL A 149 7.44 9.12 0.14
C VAL A 149 7.70 7.81 -0.59
N ALA A 150 8.48 6.90 0.00
CA ALA A 150 8.72 5.57 -0.57
C ALA A 150 7.41 4.79 -0.77
N LYS A 151 6.48 4.84 0.22
CA LYS A 151 5.17 4.18 0.10
C LYS A 151 4.31 4.81 -1.00
N ILE A 152 4.26 6.12 -1.10
CA ILE A 152 3.51 6.80 -2.16
C ILE A 152 4.12 6.47 -3.54
N ALA A 153 5.45 6.45 -3.62
CA ALA A 153 6.18 6.13 -4.84
C ALA A 153 5.92 4.70 -5.33
N SER A 154 5.81 3.71 -4.42
CA SER A 154 5.53 2.32 -4.81
C SER A 154 4.15 2.14 -5.45
N ASP A 155 3.20 3.04 -5.18
CA ASP A 155 1.86 3.00 -5.78
C ASP A 155 1.76 3.78 -7.10
N PHE A 156 2.82 4.52 -7.49
CA PHE A 156 2.76 5.47 -8.58
C PHE A 156 2.72 4.81 -9.97
N ASP A 157 3.47 3.74 -10.14
CA ASP A 157 3.66 3.06 -11.43
C ASP A 157 3.33 1.55 -11.34
N LYS A 158 2.24 1.18 -10.63
CA LYS A 158 1.77 -0.20 -10.53
C LYS A 158 1.07 -0.66 -11.81
N PRO A 159 1.18 -1.95 -12.20
CA PRO A 159 1.94 -3.05 -11.60
C PRO A 159 3.41 -3.13 -12.08
N GLU A 160 4.23 -3.90 -11.33
CA GLU A 160 5.65 -4.20 -11.62
C GLU A 160 6.49 -2.94 -11.83
N GLY A 161 6.07 -1.81 -11.22
CA GLY A 161 6.71 -0.52 -11.35
C GLY A 161 7.82 -0.28 -10.32
N PHE A 162 8.74 0.61 -10.67
CA PHE A 162 9.78 1.09 -9.77
C PHE A 162 9.93 2.61 -9.88
N THR A 163 9.45 3.31 -8.88
CA THR A 163 9.54 4.78 -8.82
C THR A 163 10.60 5.23 -7.84
N VAL A 164 11.50 6.09 -8.31
CA VAL A 164 12.59 6.68 -7.51
C VAL A 164 12.31 8.16 -7.28
N VAL A 165 12.28 8.56 -6.02
CA VAL A 165 12.21 9.98 -5.63
C VAL A 165 13.54 10.35 -4.99
N LYS A 166 14.40 11.02 -5.78
CA LYS A 166 15.76 11.39 -5.34
C LYS A 166 15.74 12.41 -4.20
N PRO A 167 16.80 12.43 -3.36
CA PRO A 167 16.93 13.39 -2.26
C PRO A 167 16.71 14.83 -2.72
N GLY A 168 15.88 15.58 -1.99
CA GLY A 168 15.52 16.96 -2.31
C GLY A 168 14.39 17.14 -3.32
N LEU A 169 13.88 16.05 -3.94
CA LEU A 169 12.76 16.09 -4.88
C LEU A 169 11.42 15.68 -4.27
N GLU A 170 11.36 15.35 -2.98
CA GLU A 170 10.18 14.82 -2.30
C GLU A 170 8.97 15.75 -2.45
N SER A 171 9.16 17.02 -2.12
CA SER A 171 8.08 18.00 -2.20
C SER A 171 7.64 18.24 -3.66
N LYS A 172 8.57 18.23 -4.61
CA LYS A 172 8.26 18.36 -6.04
C LYS A 172 7.47 17.17 -6.57
N PHE A 173 7.82 15.95 -6.13
CA PHE A 173 7.11 14.72 -6.47
C PHE A 173 5.67 14.72 -5.92
N LEU A 174 5.50 15.14 -4.66
CA LEU A 174 4.20 15.15 -4.00
C LEU A 174 3.29 16.30 -4.49
N ALA A 175 3.85 17.46 -4.84
CA ALA A 175 3.10 18.68 -5.12
C ALA A 175 1.87 18.49 -6.04
N PRO A 176 1.95 17.78 -7.20
CA PRO A 176 0.82 17.58 -8.10
C PRO A 176 -0.19 16.54 -7.63
N LEU A 177 0.14 15.73 -6.61
CA LEU A 177 -0.71 14.63 -6.19
C LEU A 177 -1.94 15.12 -5.43
N GLU A 178 -3.07 14.45 -5.64
CA GLU A 178 -4.27 14.67 -4.85
C GLU A 178 -3.99 14.37 -3.37
N ILE A 179 -4.55 15.18 -2.48
CA ILE A 179 -4.31 15.10 -1.05
C ILE A 179 -4.67 13.72 -0.45
N LYS A 180 -5.66 13.03 -1.03
CA LYS A 180 -6.04 11.66 -0.61
C LYS A 180 -4.96 10.60 -0.87
N LYS A 181 -3.94 10.92 -1.69
CA LYS A 181 -2.80 10.02 -1.97
C LYS A 181 -1.78 9.99 -0.83
N ILE A 182 -1.81 10.98 0.06
CA ILE A 182 -0.93 10.99 1.24
C ILE A 182 -1.37 9.91 2.22
N TYR A 183 -0.45 8.99 2.53
CA TYR A 183 -0.68 7.94 3.51
C TYR A 183 -1.13 8.50 4.87
N GLY A 184 -2.27 7.99 5.36
CA GLY A 184 -2.91 8.45 6.59
C GLY A 184 -3.86 9.64 6.42
N ILE A 185 -4.14 10.08 5.20
CA ILE A 185 -5.26 10.97 4.89
C ILE A 185 -6.41 10.12 4.33
N GLY A 186 -7.36 9.79 5.21
CA GLY A 186 -8.57 9.05 4.83
C GLY A 186 -9.62 9.93 4.16
N PRO A 187 -10.71 9.32 3.62
CA PRO A 187 -11.76 10.03 2.90
C PRO A 187 -12.38 11.20 3.67
N LYS A 188 -12.59 11.05 4.98
CA LYS A 188 -13.15 12.12 5.84
C LYS A 188 -12.21 13.33 5.92
N THR A 189 -10.91 13.10 6.12
CA THR A 189 -9.91 14.18 6.18
C THR A 189 -9.76 14.84 4.82
N ALA A 190 -9.70 14.06 3.74
CA ALA A 190 -9.64 14.60 2.38
C ALA A 190 -10.87 15.46 2.05
N SER A 191 -12.08 15.01 2.38
CA SER A 191 -13.31 15.78 2.19
C SER A 191 -13.29 17.12 2.94
N ARG A 192 -12.81 17.13 4.20
CA ARG A 192 -12.65 18.37 4.98
C ARG A 192 -11.61 19.33 4.40
N LEU A 193 -10.53 18.81 3.83
CA LEU A 193 -9.52 19.62 3.13
C LEU A 193 -10.10 20.21 1.83
N ASN A 194 -10.80 19.38 1.05
CA ASN A 194 -11.43 19.83 -0.20
C ASN A 194 -12.48 20.92 0.03
N SER A 195 -13.24 20.84 1.14
CA SER A 195 -14.25 21.87 1.46
C SER A 195 -13.68 23.26 1.76
N ILE A 196 -12.38 23.37 1.98
CA ILE A 196 -11.64 24.65 2.14
C ILE A 196 -10.70 24.93 0.97
N GLY A 197 -10.93 24.30 -0.20
CA GLY A 197 -10.20 24.55 -1.45
C GLY A 197 -8.83 23.86 -1.52
N ILE A 198 -8.55 22.86 -0.69
CA ILE A 198 -7.30 22.09 -0.69
C ILE A 198 -7.53 20.75 -1.37
N GLU A 199 -7.06 20.61 -2.60
CA GLU A 199 -7.22 19.38 -3.40
C GLU A 199 -5.90 18.62 -3.57
N ARG A 200 -4.78 19.35 -3.64
CA ARG A 200 -3.45 18.82 -3.92
C ARG A 200 -2.50 19.05 -2.74
N CYS A 201 -1.40 18.30 -2.76
CA CYS A 201 -0.33 18.46 -1.76
C CYS A 201 0.30 19.87 -1.82
N SER A 202 0.43 20.49 -3.03
CA SER A 202 0.87 21.87 -3.20
C SER A 202 0.03 22.86 -2.41
N ASP A 203 -1.28 22.65 -2.34
CA ASP A 203 -2.20 23.58 -1.69
C ASP A 203 -1.99 23.57 -0.16
N ILE A 204 -1.75 22.36 0.43
CA ILE A 204 -1.37 22.24 1.86
C ILE A 204 -0.03 22.92 2.15
N VAL A 205 0.93 22.82 1.23
CA VAL A 205 2.23 23.49 1.42
C VAL A 205 2.05 25.02 1.39
N ALA A 206 1.24 25.53 0.48
CA ALA A 206 1.04 26.97 0.26
C ALA A 206 0.17 27.64 1.34
N ILE A 207 -0.86 26.93 1.88
CA ILE A 207 -1.81 27.54 2.82
C ILE A 207 -1.12 27.95 4.12
N ASP A 208 -1.54 29.08 4.71
CA ASP A 208 -1.11 29.47 6.05
C ASP A 208 -1.61 28.43 7.08
N ILE A 209 -0.72 28.02 7.98
CA ILE A 209 -1.03 27.07 9.04
C ILE A 209 -2.16 27.57 9.95
N GLN A 210 -2.27 28.89 10.15
CA GLN A 210 -3.33 29.50 10.97
C GLN A 210 -4.74 29.19 10.43
N LYS A 211 -4.88 28.93 9.12
CA LYS A 211 -6.15 28.51 8.51
C LYS A 211 -6.45 27.01 8.74
N LEU A 212 -5.43 26.19 8.98
CA LEU A 212 -5.59 24.76 9.26
C LEU A 212 -5.84 24.48 10.74
N LEU A 213 -5.26 25.27 11.64
CA LEU A 213 -5.33 25.05 13.09
C LEU A 213 -6.76 24.95 13.64
N PRO A 214 -7.74 25.81 13.25
CA PRO A 214 -9.11 25.69 13.74
C PRO A 214 -9.81 24.40 13.31
N ILE A 215 -9.34 23.78 12.20
CA ILE A 215 -10.00 22.61 11.60
C ILE A 215 -9.34 21.31 12.08
N PHE A 216 -8.00 21.29 12.18
CA PHE A 216 -7.21 20.08 12.40
C PHE A 216 -6.36 20.14 13.68
N GLY A 217 -6.37 21.27 14.42
CA GLY A 217 -5.58 21.44 15.64
C GLY A 217 -4.08 21.16 15.41
N GLN A 218 -3.44 20.51 16.36
CA GLN A 218 -2.03 20.12 16.30
C GLN A 218 -1.69 19.25 15.07
N TYR A 219 -2.67 18.54 14.49
CA TYR A 219 -2.47 17.73 13.31
C TYR A 219 -2.11 18.55 12.07
N SER A 220 -2.39 19.86 12.05
CA SER A 220 -2.04 20.78 10.96
C SER A 220 -0.56 20.79 10.62
N VAL A 221 0.31 20.74 11.63
CA VAL A 221 1.78 20.65 11.44
C VAL A 221 2.16 19.34 10.74
N ASN A 222 1.55 18.23 11.17
CA ASN A 222 1.79 16.92 10.58
C ASN A 222 1.32 16.87 9.11
N LEU A 223 0.16 17.46 8.79
CA LEU A 223 -0.34 17.57 7.41
C LEU A 223 0.65 18.32 6.51
N LYS A 224 1.15 19.48 6.96
CA LYS A 224 2.14 20.26 6.19
C LYS A 224 3.45 19.50 6.01
N ASN A 225 3.95 18.83 7.03
CA ASN A 225 5.16 18.02 6.95
C ASN A 225 4.98 16.87 5.95
N LYS A 226 3.87 16.15 6.01
CA LYS A 226 3.54 15.08 5.06
C LYS A 226 3.49 15.59 3.62
N ALA A 227 2.82 16.73 3.37
CA ALA A 227 2.73 17.33 2.03
C ALA A 227 4.10 17.79 1.48
N LYS A 228 5.06 18.09 2.34
CA LYS A 228 6.46 18.37 1.99
C LYS A 228 7.33 17.11 1.84
N GLY A 229 6.80 15.93 2.16
CA GLY A 229 7.54 14.67 2.16
C GLY A 229 8.42 14.46 3.39
N ILE A 230 8.24 15.27 4.43
CA ILE A 230 9.02 15.18 5.68
C ILE A 230 8.44 14.07 6.56
N ASP A 231 9.23 13.03 6.78
CA ASP A 231 8.90 11.90 7.65
C ASP A 231 10.20 11.30 8.23
N ASN A 232 10.43 11.57 9.51
CA ASN A 232 11.67 11.19 10.21
C ASN A 232 11.58 9.79 10.86
N ARG A 233 10.47 9.06 10.68
CA ARG A 233 10.33 7.71 11.25
C ARG A 233 11.40 6.79 10.67
N GLN A 234 12.08 6.06 11.55
CA GLN A 234 13.05 5.04 11.14
C GLN A 234 12.34 3.77 10.68
N VAL A 235 13.04 2.93 9.93
CA VAL A 235 12.62 1.55 9.67
C VAL A 235 12.82 0.78 10.97
N ASP A 236 11.73 0.26 11.52
CA ASP A 236 11.70 -0.41 12.83
C ASP A 236 11.56 -1.93 12.64
N PRO A 237 12.62 -2.72 12.93
CA PRO A 237 12.57 -4.18 12.81
C PRO A 237 11.83 -4.86 13.96
N SER A 238 11.36 -4.12 14.95
CA SER A 238 10.68 -4.67 16.12
C SER A 238 9.43 -5.44 15.70
N PRO A 239 9.17 -6.61 16.31
CA PRO A 239 7.95 -7.33 16.02
C PRO A 239 6.73 -6.50 16.46
N TRP A 240 5.72 -6.46 15.58
CA TRP A 240 4.47 -5.78 15.91
C TRP A 240 3.79 -6.44 17.10
N ILE A 241 3.55 -5.67 18.16
CA ILE A 241 2.82 -6.13 19.35
C ILE A 241 1.37 -5.70 19.23
N ALA A 242 0.45 -6.68 19.22
CA ALA A 242 -0.97 -6.41 19.17
C ALA A 242 -1.41 -5.66 20.45
N LYS A 243 -1.96 -4.47 20.28
CA LYS A 243 -2.52 -3.66 21.38
C LYS A 243 -3.95 -4.04 21.73
N GLN A 244 -4.64 -4.70 20.80
CA GLN A 244 -6.03 -5.13 20.93
C GLN A 244 -6.25 -6.40 20.10
N GLN A 245 -7.06 -7.32 20.61
CA GLN A 245 -7.60 -8.45 19.87
C GLN A 245 -9.12 -8.31 19.79
N GLY A 246 -9.69 -8.60 18.62
CA GLY A 246 -11.12 -8.58 18.40
C GLY A 246 -11.53 -9.76 17.51
N THR A 247 -12.79 -10.18 17.64
CA THR A 247 -13.42 -11.17 16.76
C THR A 247 -14.63 -10.51 16.11
N GLU A 248 -14.74 -10.66 14.80
CA GLU A 248 -15.88 -10.17 14.03
C GLU A 248 -16.51 -11.31 13.26
N THR A 249 -17.84 -11.35 13.23
CA THR A 249 -18.61 -12.36 12.49
C THR A 249 -19.61 -11.66 11.59
N THR A 250 -19.64 -12.05 10.32
CA THR A 250 -20.71 -11.63 9.39
C THR A 250 -21.80 -12.68 9.41
N PHE A 251 -23.01 -12.27 9.87
CA PHE A 251 -24.17 -13.14 9.91
C PHE A 251 -24.72 -13.39 8.50
N GLU A 252 -25.35 -14.54 8.28
CA GLU A 252 -25.93 -14.92 6.98
C GLU A 252 -27.09 -14.01 6.56
N SER A 253 -27.84 -13.47 7.54
CA SER A 253 -28.93 -12.52 7.32
C SER A 253 -28.83 -11.31 8.24
N ASP A 254 -29.58 -10.26 7.95
CA ASP A 254 -29.66 -9.08 8.83
C ASP A 254 -30.32 -9.46 10.15
N ILE A 255 -29.68 -9.07 11.25
CA ILE A 255 -30.27 -9.18 12.58
C ILE A 255 -31.20 -7.98 12.76
N LYS A 256 -32.49 -8.25 12.97
CA LYS A 256 -33.52 -7.22 13.17
C LYS A 256 -33.64 -6.82 14.64
N GLU A 257 -33.27 -7.69 15.55
CA GLU A 257 -33.31 -7.46 17.00
C GLU A 257 -31.98 -7.91 17.61
N ALA A 258 -31.35 -7.03 18.41
CA ALA A 258 -30.27 -7.45 19.28
C ALA A 258 -30.90 -8.21 20.45
N LYS A 259 -30.72 -9.53 20.51
CA LYS A 259 -30.95 -10.25 21.77
C LYS A 259 -29.68 -10.08 22.60
N GLU A 260 -29.88 -9.61 23.84
CA GLU A 260 -28.84 -9.53 24.88
C GLU A 260 -28.11 -10.85 25.10
#